data_c310bb1da5313200348defe368c75392
#
_entry.id   c310bb1da5313200348defe368c75392
#
_cell.length_a   1.000
_cell.length_b   1.000
_cell.length_c   1.000
_cell.angle_alpha   90.00
_cell.angle_beta   90.00
_cell.angle_gamma   90.00
#
_symmetry.space_group_name_H-M   'P 1'
#
loop_
_entity.id
_entity.type
_entity.pdbx_description
1 polymer ?
#
loop_
_entity_poly.entity_id
_entity_poly.type
_entity_poly.pdbx_seq_one_letter_code
_entity_poly.pdbx_strand_id
1 'polypeptide(L)'
;QRWKNMALIALGQSKMVRRPVAGIMHVIVYVGFIIINIEVLEIIIDGLFGTHRIFSGIGSLYGVLIGSFEVLAVLVLIAVTVFWIRRMLLRIPRFWSKEMTKWPKNDALYILYFEMVLMSLFLIMNATDIHFQEMHSGNIISQFIAPWFSSLPEHTLHIIERAAWWLHILGILVFLNYLYFSKHLHILLAFPNTFYASLKPKGEMDNLESVTKEVKMMMDPDADPFAAPAEGDDDDAPAKFGASDVQDLNWVQLLNAYTCTECGRCTSVCPANLTGKKLSPRKVMMDTRDRLEEVGKNIDANKGTFKDDGKQLLDDYITR
;
A
#
# COMPACT_ATOMS: atom_id res chain seq x y z
N GLN A 1 8.95 10.38 -20.25
CA GLN A 1 7.55 10.35 -19.80
C GLN A 1 7.35 9.44 -18.57
N ARG A 2 7.93 8.23 -18.50
CA ARG A 2 7.82 7.30 -17.37
C ARG A 2 8.25 7.93 -16.04
N TRP A 3 9.42 8.55 -15.97
CA TRP A 3 9.92 9.31 -14.81
C TRP A 3 8.98 10.44 -14.40
N LYS A 4 8.44 11.17 -15.37
CA LYS A 4 7.45 12.24 -15.13
C LYS A 4 6.18 11.68 -14.52
N ASN A 5 5.67 10.55 -15.02
CA ASN A 5 4.49 9.89 -14.47
C ASN A 5 4.74 9.44 -13.01
N MET A 6 5.86 8.79 -12.74
CA MET A 6 6.25 8.37 -11.40
C MET A 6 6.38 9.57 -10.45
N ALA A 7 7.09 10.62 -10.86
CA ALA A 7 7.24 11.83 -10.05
C ALA A 7 5.91 12.52 -9.74
N LEU A 8 5.02 12.66 -10.73
CA LEU A 8 3.74 13.33 -10.52
C LEU A 8 2.71 12.48 -9.77
N ILE A 9 2.72 11.16 -9.95
CA ILE A 9 1.68 10.27 -9.40
C ILE A 9 2.12 9.67 -8.08
N ALA A 10 3.30 9.05 -8.00
CA ALA A 10 3.80 8.41 -6.79
C ALA A 10 4.33 9.45 -5.79
N LEU A 11 5.24 10.34 -6.18
CA LEU A 11 5.77 11.37 -5.29
C LEU A 11 4.79 12.55 -5.12
N GLY A 12 4.29 13.11 -6.19
CA GLY A 12 3.42 14.30 -6.19
C GLY A 12 1.96 14.03 -5.84
N GLN A 13 1.55 12.78 -5.61
CA GLN A 13 0.21 12.37 -5.17
C GLN A 13 -0.96 12.97 -6.00
N SER A 14 -0.71 13.37 -7.25
CA SER A 14 -1.62 14.16 -8.10
C SER A 14 -2.99 13.51 -8.34
N LYS A 15 -3.08 12.18 -8.27
CA LYS A 15 -4.35 11.45 -8.40
C LYS A 15 -5.10 11.26 -7.08
N MET A 16 -4.43 11.44 -5.94
CA MET A 16 -5.06 11.28 -4.62
C MET A 16 -5.98 12.44 -4.28
N VAL A 17 -5.57 13.65 -4.56
CA VAL A 17 -6.29 14.89 -4.21
C VAL A 17 -7.62 15.09 -4.96
N ARG A 18 -7.93 14.28 -5.96
CA ARG A 18 -9.23 14.31 -6.66
C ARG A 18 -10.43 14.03 -5.76
N ARG A 19 -10.23 13.40 -4.62
CA ARG A 19 -11.22 13.23 -3.54
C ARG A 19 -10.69 13.97 -2.32
N PRO A 20 -11.04 15.25 -2.11
CA PRO A 20 -10.30 16.18 -1.25
C PRO A 20 -10.15 15.66 0.18
N VAL A 21 -11.21 15.23 0.85
CA VAL A 21 -11.12 14.75 2.23
C VAL A 21 -10.15 13.57 2.37
N ALA A 22 -10.33 12.52 1.57
CA ALA A 22 -9.45 11.35 1.63
C ALA A 22 -8.04 11.66 1.09
N GLY A 23 -7.95 12.53 0.09
CA GLY A 23 -6.69 12.93 -0.52
C GLY A 23 -5.82 13.76 0.42
N ILE A 24 -6.36 14.78 1.05
CA ILE A 24 -5.62 15.62 2.01
C ILE A 24 -5.15 14.78 3.19
N MET A 25 -6.03 13.98 3.80
CA MET A 25 -5.64 13.10 4.91
C MET A 25 -4.53 12.12 4.49
N HIS A 26 -4.59 11.57 3.27
CA HIS A 26 -3.55 10.69 2.78
C HIS A 26 -2.22 11.42 2.51
N VAL A 27 -2.26 12.65 2.01
CA VAL A 27 -1.06 13.46 1.80
C VAL A 27 -0.40 13.79 3.14
N ILE A 28 -1.18 14.09 4.18
CA ILE A 28 -0.66 14.31 5.53
C ILE A 28 0.07 13.07 6.05
N VAL A 29 -0.55 11.88 5.95
CA VAL A 29 0.08 10.61 6.36
C VAL A 29 1.35 10.35 5.53
N TYR A 30 1.31 10.58 4.22
CA TYR A 30 2.44 10.39 3.32
C TYR A 30 3.63 11.30 3.65
N VAL A 31 3.38 12.60 3.83
CA VAL A 31 4.42 13.59 4.18
C VAL A 31 4.95 13.30 5.59
N GLY A 32 4.04 13.01 6.54
CA GLY A 32 4.39 12.63 7.90
C GLY A 32 5.31 11.41 7.91
N PHE A 33 4.93 10.36 7.18
CA PHE A 33 5.75 9.15 7.06
C PHE A 33 7.18 9.46 6.57
N ILE A 34 7.35 10.27 5.52
CA ILE A 34 8.69 10.58 4.98
C ILE A 34 9.52 11.37 6.00
N ILE A 35 8.94 12.40 6.63
CA ILE A 35 9.68 13.32 7.50
C ILE A 35 9.96 12.68 8.87
N ILE A 36 8.97 12.01 9.47
CA ILE A 36 9.14 11.36 10.79
C ILE A 36 10.13 10.19 10.73
N ASN A 37 10.35 9.57 9.57
CA ASN A 37 11.40 8.54 9.44
C ASN A 37 12.83 9.06 9.72
N ILE A 38 13.07 10.37 9.72
CA ILE A 38 14.34 10.96 10.18
C ILE A 38 14.51 10.73 11.69
N GLU A 39 13.43 10.84 12.46
CA GLU A 39 13.42 10.50 13.90
C GLU A 39 13.75 9.02 14.14
N VAL A 40 13.20 8.12 13.33
CA VAL A 40 13.52 6.69 13.42
C VAL A 40 15.02 6.45 13.23
N LEU A 41 15.67 7.20 12.35
CA LEU A 41 17.12 7.15 12.17
C LEU A 41 17.85 7.60 13.44
N GLU A 42 17.41 8.69 14.08
CA GLU A 42 17.95 9.14 15.37
C GLU A 42 17.81 8.05 16.44
N ILE A 43 16.62 7.49 16.60
CA ILE A 43 16.32 6.43 17.56
C ILE A 43 17.23 5.20 17.35
N ILE A 44 17.44 4.78 16.09
CA ILE A 44 18.34 3.65 15.78
C ILE A 44 19.77 3.97 16.17
N ILE A 45 20.26 5.15 15.85
CA ILE A 45 21.63 5.57 16.21
C ILE A 45 21.79 5.62 17.72
N ASP A 46 20.85 6.25 18.42
CA ASP A 46 20.87 6.34 19.89
C ASP A 46 20.84 4.97 20.55
N GLY A 47 20.02 4.05 20.01
CA GLY A 47 19.95 2.67 20.52
C GLY A 47 21.22 1.85 20.29
N LEU A 48 21.92 2.05 19.17
CA LEU A 48 23.15 1.31 18.84
C LEU A 48 24.37 1.86 19.58
N PHE A 49 24.47 3.18 19.75
CA PHE A 49 25.64 3.83 20.32
C PHE A 49 25.47 4.26 21.79
N GLY A 50 24.27 4.07 22.36
CA GLY A 50 23.97 4.50 23.73
C GLY A 50 23.95 6.01 23.90
N THR A 51 23.70 6.74 22.84
CA THR A 51 23.55 8.21 22.87
C THR A 51 22.10 8.58 23.23
N HIS A 52 21.87 9.87 23.47
CA HIS A 52 20.53 10.42 23.69
C HIS A 52 20.39 11.66 22.84
N ARG A 53 19.45 11.59 21.87
CA ARG A 53 19.16 12.68 20.91
C ARG A 53 20.44 13.15 20.18
N ILE A 54 21.07 12.23 19.46
CA ILE A 54 22.34 12.49 18.75
C ILE A 54 22.28 13.71 17.82
N PHE A 55 21.13 13.98 17.22
CA PHE A 55 20.96 15.13 16.35
C PHE A 55 20.81 16.47 17.09
N SER A 56 20.72 16.49 18.42
CA SER A 56 20.70 17.74 19.21
C SER A 56 21.93 18.61 18.95
N GLY A 57 23.03 18.02 18.51
CA GLY A 57 24.26 18.72 18.11
C GLY A 57 24.11 19.72 16.94
N ILE A 58 23.00 19.68 16.18
CA ILE A 58 22.74 20.66 15.12
C ILE A 58 22.14 21.99 15.66
N GLY A 59 22.05 22.13 16.98
CA GLY A 59 21.65 23.38 17.64
C GLY A 59 20.19 23.75 17.43
N SER A 60 19.90 25.03 17.12
CA SER A 60 18.54 25.55 16.98
C SER A 60 17.72 24.86 15.88
N LEU A 61 18.36 24.29 14.86
CA LEU A 61 17.67 23.53 13.82
C LEU A 61 17.04 22.24 14.37
N TYR A 62 17.61 21.67 15.44
CA TYR A 62 17.03 20.51 16.10
C TYR A 62 15.63 20.78 16.63
N GLY A 63 15.44 21.93 17.31
CA GLY A 63 14.13 22.32 17.79
C GLY A 63 13.09 22.46 16.68
N VAL A 64 13.48 23.00 15.51
CA VAL A 64 12.59 23.07 14.34
C VAL A 64 12.28 21.67 13.81
N LEU A 65 13.27 20.80 13.75
CA LEU A 65 13.13 19.43 13.26
C LEU A 65 12.15 18.63 14.14
N ILE A 66 12.43 18.54 15.46
CA ILE A 66 11.58 17.80 16.39
C ILE A 66 10.19 18.43 16.53
N GLY A 67 10.09 19.76 16.56
CA GLY A 67 8.80 20.44 16.56
C GLY A 67 7.97 20.12 15.30
N SER A 68 8.61 19.97 14.15
CA SER A 68 7.92 19.53 12.93
C SER A 68 7.43 18.09 13.06
N PHE A 69 8.20 17.20 13.70
CA PHE A 69 7.77 15.81 13.93
C PHE A 69 6.56 15.75 14.87
N GLU A 70 6.55 16.52 15.96
CA GLU A 70 5.39 16.56 16.87
C GLU A 70 4.13 17.05 16.18
N VAL A 71 4.22 18.14 15.40
CA VAL A 71 3.08 18.64 14.62
C VAL A 71 2.59 17.62 13.62
N LEU A 72 3.52 17.00 12.88
CA LEU A 72 3.17 15.96 11.92
C LEU A 72 2.57 14.72 12.61
N ALA A 73 3.08 14.30 13.76
CA ALA A 73 2.53 13.18 14.52
C ALA A 73 1.07 13.41 14.90
N VAL A 74 0.72 14.62 15.38
CA VAL A 74 -0.68 14.97 15.67
C VAL A 74 -1.52 15.00 14.40
N LEU A 75 -1.02 15.58 13.31
CA LEU A 75 -1.74 15.63 12.05
C LEU A 75 -1.98 14.21 11.47
N VAL A 76 -0.99 13.32 11.56
CA VAL A 76 -1.14 11.90 11.20
C VAL A 76 -2.18 11.23 12.10
N LEU A 77 -2.11 11.43 13.42
CA LEU A 77 -3.08 10.87 14.36
C LEU A 77 -4.51 11.31 14.05
N ILE A 78 -4.71 12.59 13.72
CA ILE A 78 -6.00 13.10 13.25
C ILE A 78 -6.42 12.42 11.93
N ALA A 79 -5.51 12.33 10.96
CA ALA A 79 -5.80 11.76 9.65
C ALA A 79 -6.21 10.29 9.74
N VAL A 80 -5.47 9.47 10.51
CA VAL A 80 -5.79 8.04 10.70
C VAL A 80 -7.07 7.84 11.49
N THR A 81 -7.35 8.72 12.48
CA THR A 81 -8.62 8.74 13.20
C THR A 81 -9.79 9.04 12.26
N VAL A 82 -9.65 10.03 11.38
CA VAL A 82 -10.66 10.33 10.34
C VAL A 82 -10.85 9.13 9.41
N PHE A 83 -9.79 8.43 9.00
CA PHE A 83 -9.92 7.22 8.19
C PHE A 83 -10.65 6.10 8.95
N TRP A 84 -10.36 5.94 10.23
CA TRP A 84 -11.04 4.97 11.08
C TRP A 84 -12.53 5.30 11.22
N ILE A 85 -12.88 6.57 11.53
CA ILE A 85 -14.28 7.05 11.59
C ILE A 85 -15.00 6.78 10.27
N ARG A 86 -14.39 7.12 9.15
CA ARG A 86 -14.96 6.89 7.81
C ARG A 86 -15.23 5.43 7.52
N ARG A 87 -14.40 4.53 8.05
CA ARG A 87 -14.51 3.10 7.84
C ARG A 87 -15.48 2.44 8.81
N MET A 88 -15.43 2.79 10.07
CA MET A 88 -16.15 2.08 11.14
C MET A 88 -17.47 2.75 11.51
N LEU A 89 -17.51 4.07 11.65
CA LEU A 89 -18.70 4.80 12.09
C LEU A 89 -19.59 5.20 10.90
N LEU A 90 -19.03 5.84 9.88
CA LEU A 90 -19.80 6.30 8.71
C LEU A 90 -20.16 5.17 7.76
N ARG A 91 -19.57 4.00 7.91
CA ARG A 91 -19.87 2.78 7.14
C ARG A 91 -20.01 3.01 5.64
N ILE A 92 -19.03 3.73 5.04
CA ILE A 92 -19.05 4.06 3.61
C ILE A 92 -19.21 2.77 2.79
N PRO A 93 -20.25 2.64 1.92
CA PRO A 93 -20.64 1.37 1.29
C PRO A 93 -19.50 0.62 0.59
N ARG A 94 -18.59 1.36 -0.07
CA ARG A 94 -17.45 0.74 -0.77
C ARG A 94 -16.48 -0.02 0.14
N PHE A 95 -16.49 0.22 1.46
CA PHE A 95 -15.67 -0.50 2.44
C PHE A 95 -16.43 -1.66 3.11
N TRP A 96 -17.71 -1.82 2.79
CA TRP A 96 -18.60 -2.84 3.35
C TRP A 96 -19.17 -3.78 2.30
N SER A 97 -18.61 -3.78 1.09
CA SER A 97 -18.96 -4.75 0.05
C SER A 97 -18.48 -6.16 0.42
N LYS A 98 -19.04 -7.18 -0.25
CA LYS A 98 -18.79 -8.60 0.09
C LYS A 98 -17.29 -8.96 0.02
N GLU A 99 -16.58 -8.45 -0.97
CA GLU A 99 -15.14 -8.70 -1.15
C GLU A 99 -14.26 -8.01 -0.11
N MET A 100 -14.81 -7.06 0.66
CA MET A 100 -14.08 -6.35 1.73
C MET A 100 -14.28 -6.98 3.11
N THR A 101 -14.92 -8.15 3.19
CA THR A 101 -15.07 -8.88 4.45
C THR A 101 -13.77 -9.60 4.85
N LYS A 102 -13.62 -9.96 6.13
CA LYS A 102 -12.46 -10.70 6.66
C LYS A 102 -11.15 -9.91 6.50
N TRP A 103 -10.12 -10.54 5.90
CA TRP A 103 -8.76 -10.03 5.83
C TRP A 103 -8.63 -8.62 5.20
N PRO A 104 -9.26 -8.28 4.06
CA PRO A 104 -9.13 -6.94 3.48
C PRO A 104 -9.61 -5.82 4.39
N LYS A 105 -10.63 -6.10 5.22
CA LYS A 105 -11.11 -5.15 6.24
C LYS A 105 -10.14 -5.07 7.42
N ASN A 106 -9.72 -6.21 7.95
CA ASN A 106 -8.89 -6.30 9.14
C ASN A 106 -7.50 -5.71 8.90
N ASP A 107 -6.87 -6.04 7.77
CA ASP A 107 -5.59 -5.46 7.37
C ASP A 107 -5.63 -3.92 7.38
N ALA A 108 -6.65 -3.32 6.79
CA ALA A 108 -6.80 -1.87 6.83
C ALA A 108 -6.98 -1.30 8.25
N LEU A 109 -7.63 -2.04 9.16
CA LEU A 109 -7.78 -1.63 10.55
C LEU A 109 -6.48 -1.78 11.33
N TYR A 110 -5.72 -2.85 11.10
CA TYR A 110 -4.41 -3.04 11.74
C TYR A 110 -3.45 -1.91 11.37
N ILE A 111 -3.38 -1.52 10.09
CA ILE A 111 -2.58 -0.37 9.67
C ILE A 111 -2.95 0.88 10.49
N LEU A 112 -4.25 1.20 10.57
CA LEU A 112 -4.70 2.39 11.31
C LEU A 112 -4.39 2.30 12.80
N TYR A 113 -4.53 1.13 13.43
CA TYR A 113 -4.19 0.94 14.84
C TYR A 113 -2.69 1.05 15.09
N PHE A 114 -1.85 0.47 14.23
CA PHE A 114 -0.41 0.66 14.33
C PHE A 114 -0.03 2.14 14.31
N GLU A 115 -0.52 2.87 13.31
CA GLU A 115 -0.23 4.30 13.19
C GLU A 115 -0.73 5.10 14.42
N MET A 116 -1.94 4.83 14.92
CA MET A 116 -2.45 5.49 16.11
C MET A 116 -1.56 5.23 17.33
N VAL A 117 -1.17 3.97 17.55
CA VAL A 117 -0.32 3.59 18.69
C VAL A 117 1.06 4.21 18.56
N LEU A 118 1.70 4.12 17.38
CA LEU A 118 3.03 4.65 17.16
C LEU A 118 3.10 6.16 17.36
N MET A 119 2.15 6.92 16.81
CA MET A 119 2.13 8.38 17.00
C MET A 119 1.84 8.76 18.45
N SER A 120 1.01 8.01 19.16
CA SER A 120 0.75 8.22 20.58
C SER A 120 1.98 7.94 21.44
N LEU A 121 2.68 6.86 21.17
CA LEU A 121 3.92 6.51 21.88
C LEU A 121 5.01 7.56 21.67
N PHE A 122 5.16 8.07 20.44
CA PHE A 122 6.09 9.15 20.15
C PHE A 122 5.78 10.42 20.96
N LEU A 123 4.54 10.84 21.02
CA LEU A 123 4.13 12.03 21.80
C LEU A 123 4.28 11.82 23.30
N ILE A 124 4.00 10.61 23.82
CA ILE A 124 4.20 10.27 25.23
C ILE A 124 5.67 10.26 25.58
N MET A 125 6.52 9.65 24.73
CA MET A 125 7.96 9.64 24.89
C MET A 125 8.50 11.07 25.06
N ASN A 126 8.15 11.97 24.13
CA ASN A 126 8.58 13.37 24.21
C ASN A 126 8.02 14.10 25.44
N ALA A 127 6.77 13.82 25.83
CA ALA A 127 6.14 14.48 26.97
C ALA A 127 6.72 14.05 28.33
N THR A 128 7.27 12.83 28.41
CA THR A 128 7.85 12.28 29.64
C THR A 128 9.39 12.37 29.70
N ASP A 129 10.02 12.81 28.62
CA ASP A 129 11.44 13.10 28.57
C ASP A 129 11.74 14.46 29.24
N ILE A 130 12.18 14.43 30.49
CA ILE A 130 12.45 15.62 31.32
C ILE A 130 13.49 16.52 30.64
N HIS A 131 14.57 15.92 30.14
CA HIS A 131 15.63 16.65 29.46
C HIS A 131 15.12 17.41 28.24
N PHE A 132 14.28 16.78 27.44
CA PHE A 132 13.70 17.40 26.26
C PHE A 132 12.73 18.52 26.64
N GLN A 133 11.95 18.35 27.70
CA GLN A 133 11.04 19.40 28.17
C GLN A 133 11.79 20.62 28.72
N GLU A 134 12.93 20.44 29.39
CA GLU A 134 13.80 21.51 29.87
C GLU A 134 14.51 22.30 28.78
N MET A 135 14.74 21.69 27.60
CA MET A 135 15.33 22.40 26.45
C MET A 135 14.45 23.53 25.93
N HIS A 136 13.16 23.54 26.21
CA HIS A 136 12.17 24.51 25.73
C HIS A 136 12.26 24.76 24.21
N SER A 137 12.69 23.78 23.46
CA SER A 137 12.92 23.87 22.04
C SER A 137 12.44 22.59 21.33
N GLY A 138 11.45 22.71 20.46
CA GLY A 138 10.88 21.61 19.71
C GLY A 138 9.70 20.89 20.38
N ASN A 139 9.45 21.10 21.67
CA ASN A 139 8.34 20.51 22.43
C ASN A 139 7.00 21.23 22.20
N ILE A 140 6.65 21.47 20.94
CA ILE A 140 5.48 22.27 20.54
C ILE A 140 4.16 21.66 21.02
N ILE A 141 4.03 20.34 20.96
CA ILE A 141 2.81 19.60 21.35
C ILE A 141 3.04 18.93 22.71
N SER A 142 4.17 18.29 22.92
CA SER A 142 4.44 17.52 24.13
C SER A 142 4.42 18.38 25.41
N GLN A 143 4.72 19.68 25.31
CA GLN A 143 4.57 20.62 26.43
C GLN A 143 3.13 20.70 26.98
N PHE A 144 2.11 20.44 26.18
CA PHE A 144 0.70 20.39 26.62
C PHE A 144 0.30 19.03 27.19
N ILE A 145 1.06 17.99 26.87
CA ILE A 145 0.84 16.62 27.37
C ILE A 145 1.62 16.39 28.68
N ALA A 146 2.83 16.95 28.79
CA ALA A 146 3.70 16.79 29.95
C ALA A 146 3.02 17.12 31.31
N PRO A 147 2.16 18.15 31.44
CA PRO A 147 1.44 18.41 32.68
C PRO A 147 0.56 17.27 33.18
N TRP A 148 0.09 16.38 32.31
CA TRP A 148 -0.70 15.22 32.72
C TRP A 148 0.11 14.21 33.54
N PHE A 149 1.42 14.27 33.43
CA PHE A 149 2.37 13.40 34.14
C PHE A 149 3.08 14.10 35.31
N SER A 150 2.83 15.40 35.56
CA SER A 150 3.56 16.21 36.52
C SER A 150 3.47 15.75 37.98
N SER A 151 2.46 14.93 38.33
CA SER A 151 2.33 14.34 39.65
C SER A 151 3.19 13.10 39.88
N LEU A 152 3.84 12.58 38.84
CA LEU A 152 4.64 11.39 38.92
C LEU A 152 6.09 11.69 39.33
N PRO A 153 6.73 10.81 40.13
CA PRO A 153 8.17 10.94 40.44
C PRO A 153 9.02 10.84 39.17
N GLU A 154 10.16 11.48 39.16
CA GLU A 154 11.13 11.48 38.05
C GLU A 154 11.50 10.08 37.58
N HIS A 155 11.75 9.15 38.52
CA HIS A 155 12.04 7.76 38.20
C HIS A 155 10.90 7.10 37.40
N THR A 156 9.65 7.42 37.71
CA THR A 156 8.48 6.88 36.98
C THR A 156 8.38 7.49 35.59
N LEU A 157 8.65 8.80 35.46
CA LEU A 157 8.70 9.46 34.15
C LEU A 157 9.74 8.82 33.25
N HIS A 158 10.93 8.55 33.78
CA HIS A 158 12.00 7.86 33.02
C HIS A 158 11.59 6.45 32.58
N ILE A 159 10.90 5.69 33.44
CA ILE A 159 10.39 4.38 33.06
C ILE A 159 9.36 4.49 31.92
N ILE A 160 8.43 5.45 32.00
CA ILE A 160 7.41 5.65 30.96
C ILE A 160 8.08 6.07 29.65
N GLU A 161 9.02 6.99 29.71
CA GLU A 161 9.78 7.46 28.55
C GLU A 161 10.52 6.30 27.87
N ARG A 162 11.29 5.50 28.62
CA ARG A 162 12.00 4.33 28.08
C ARG A 162 11.04 3.26 27.56
N ALA A 163 9.94 3.02 28.22
CA ALA A 163 8.92 2.08 27.74
C ALA A 163 8.30 2.57 26.44
N ALA A 164 7.95 3.85 26.34
CA ALA A 164 7.41 4.44 25.12
C ALA A 164 8.42 4.39 23.97
N TRP A 165 9.70 4.68 24.24
CA TRP A 165 10.80 4.58 23.28
C TRP A 165 10.95 3.15 22.73
N TRP A 166 11.04 2.14 23.62
CA TRP A 166 11.16 0.75 23.20
C TRP A 166 9.93 0.24 22.45
N LEU A 167 8.73 0.56 22.93
CA LEU A 167 7.50 0.15 22.27
C LEU A 167 7.33 0.83 20.91
N HIS A 168 7.79 2.08 20.76
CA HIS A 168 7.76 2.80 19.49
C HIS A 168 8.67 2.14 18.47
N ILE A 169 9.95 1.94 18.78
CA ILE A 169 10.89 1.32 17.82
C ILE A 169 10.55 -0.13 17.51
N LEU A 170 10.20 -0.94 18.51
CA LEU A 170 9.78 -2.32 18.30
C LEU A 170 8.49 -2.38 17.48
N GLY A 171 7.54 -1.48 17.75
CA GLY A 171 6.32 -1.34 16.97
C GLY A 171 6.60 -1.02 15.50
N ILE A 172 7.53 -0.11 15.22
CA ILE A 172 7.98 0.19 13.84
C ILE A 172 8.59 -1.05 13.18
N LEU A 173 9.47 -1.77 13.85
CA LEU A 173 10.11 -2.98 13.31
C LEU A 173 9.10 -4.09 13.02
N VAL A 174 8.12 -4.28 13.92
CA VAL A 174 6.99 -5.20 13.70
C VAL A 174 6.18 -4.76 12.50
N PHE A 175 5.86 -3.46 12.39
CA PHE A 175 5.10 -2.92 11.28
C PHE A 175 5.83 -3.05 9.94
N LEU A 176 7.16 -2.86 9.91
CA LEU A 176 7.98 -3.09 8.70
C LEU A 176 7.91 -4.54 8.21
N ASN A 177 7.93 -5.50 9.14
CA ASN A 177 7.74 -6.92 8.78
C ASN A 177 6.30 -7.21 8.33
N TYR A 178 5.30 -6.61 8.99
CA TYR A 178 3.91 -6.74 8.62
C TYR A 178 3.60 -6.15 7.24
N LEU A 179 4.30 -5.09 6.84
CA LEU A 179 4.11 -4.38 5.57
C LEU A 179 4.16 -5.32 4.36
N TYR A 180 5.03 -6.33 4.39
CA TYR A 180 5.16 -7.31 3.30
C TYR A 180 3.85 -8.09 3.04
N PHE A 181 3.09 -8.40 4.09
CA PHE A 181 1.83 -9.16 4.02
C PHE A 181 0.60 -8.26 3.87
N SER A 182 0.78 -6.96 3.86
CA SER A 182 -0.27 -5.96 3.91
C SER A 182 -0.41 -5.23 2.58
N LYS A 183 -1.61 -4.75 2.28
CA LYS A 183 -1.83 -3.77 1.20
C LYS A 183 -0.97 -2.51 1.36
N HIS A 184 -0.38 -2.27 2.53
CA HIS A 184 0.52 -1.14 2.76
C HIS A 184 1.83 -1.26 1.98
N LEU A 185 2.19 -2.44 1.46
CA LEU A 185 3.30 -2.64 0.53
C LEU A 185 3.22 -1.72 -0.71
N HIS A 186 2.04 -1.17 -0.99
CA HIS A 186 1.88 -0.19 -2.08
C HIS A 186 2.80 1.03 -1.95
N ILE A 187 3.26 1.39 -0.75
CA ILE A 187 4.21 2.50 -0.56
C ILE A 187 5.51 2.30 -1.34
N LEU A 188 5.96 1.05 -1.50
CA LEU A 188 7.12 0.69 -2.30
C LEU A 188 6.71 0.41 -3.75
N LEU A 189 5.64 -0.36 -3.95
CA LEU A 189 5.22 -0.82 -5.27
C LEU A 189 4.60 0.29 -6.14
N ALA A 190 4.15 1.40 -5.56
CA ALA A 190 3.63 2.53 -6.32
C ALA A 190 4.66 3.13 -7.29
N PHE A 191 5.94 3.09 -6.94
CA PHE A 191 7.01 3.63 -7.79
C PHE A 191 7.17 2.81 -9.08
N PRO A 192 7.48 1.51 -9.03
CA PRO A 192 7.57 0.70 -10.25
C PRO A 192 6.22 0.63 -10.98
N ASN A 193 5.10 0.54 -10.29
CA ASN A 193 3.78 0.49 -10.91
C ASN A 193 3.48 1.73 -11.75
N THR A 194 3.78 2.92 -11.25
CA THR A 194 3.56 4.17 -11.99
C THR A 194 4.61 4.41 -13.08
N PHE A 195 5.83 3.90 -12.90
CA PHE A 195 6.89 3.97 -13.90
C PHE A 195 6.57 3.10 -15.11
N TYR A 196 6.13 1.86 -14.91
CA TYR A 196 5.82 0.89 -15.96
C TYR A 196 4.38 1.00 -16.48
N ALA A 197 3.60 1.96 -15.99
CA ALA A 197 2.26 2.21 -16.51
C ALA A 197 2.27 2.44 -18.03
N SER A 198 1.21 1.99 -18.72
CA SER A 198 1.07 2.18 -20.16
C SER A 198 1.14 3.67 -20.52
N LEU A 199 1.92 3.98 -21.55
CA LEU A 199 2.05 5.32 -22.14
C LEU A 199 1.13 5.52 -23.35
N LYS A 200 0.41 4.49 -23.77
CA LYS A 200 -0.55 4.53 -24.87
C LYS A 200 -1.72 5.44 -24.52
N PRO A 201 -2.42 6.00 -25.51
CA PRO A 201 -3.65 6.72 -25.29
C PRO A 201 -4.67 5.89 -24.52
N LYS A 202 -5.51 6.55 -23.71
CA LYS A 202 -6.58 5.86 -22.98
C LYS A 202 -7.58 5.28 -23.97
N GLY A 203 -7.91 4.00 -23.79
CA GLY A 203 -8.83 3.29 -24.69
C GLY A 203 -8.13 2.54 -25.81
N GLU A 204 -6.84 2.75 -26.04
CA GLU A 204 -6.06 1.89 -26.92
C GLU A 204 -5.74 0.58 -26.20
N MET A 205 -6.23 -0.52 -26.75
CA MET A 205 -6.00 -1.87 -26.26
C MET A 205 -4.96 -2.56 -27.12
N ASP A 206 -4.18 -3.45 -26.52
CA ASP A 206 -3.27 -4.33 -27.25
C ASP A 206 -4.08 -5.45 -27.89
N ASN A 207 -3.80 -5.73 -29.16
CA ASN A 207 -4.37 -6.89 -29.84
C ASN A 207 -3.64 -8.16 -29.37
N LEU A 208 -4.40 -9.21 -29.17
CA LEU A 208 -3.85 -10.54 -28.97
C LEU A 208 -3.35 -11.08 -30.33
N GLU A 209 -2.09 -11.44 -30.38
CA GLU A 209 -1.45 -11.87 -31.63
C GLU A 209 -2.10 -13.14 -32.21
N SER A 210 -2.41 -14.10 -31.35
CA SER A 210 -3.13 -15.33 -31.73
C SER A 210 -4.49 -15.02 -32.38
N VAL A 211 -5.29 -14.12 -31.73
CA VAL A 211 -6.59 -13.72 -32.29
C VAL A 211 -6.41 -12.97 -33.61
N THR A 212 -5.41 -12.09 -33.69
CA THR A 212 -5.14 -11.34 -34.92
C THR A 212 -4.74 -12.27 -36.09
N LYS A 213 -3.95 -13.33 -35.81
CA LYS A 213 -3.56 -14.35 -36.79
C LYS A 213 -4.80 -15.08 -37.31
N GLU A 214 -5.67 -15.55 -36.43
CA GLU A 214 -6.90 -16.24 -36.78
C GLU A 214 -7.86 -15.36 -37.59
N VAL A 215 -8.09 -14.15 -37.15
CA VAL A 215 -8.98 -13.18 -37.87
C VAL A 215 -8.42 -12.91 -39.27
N LYS A 216 -7.10 -12.73 -39.43
CA LYS A 216 -6.48 -12.53 -40.75
C LYS A 216 -6.69 -13.75 -41.64
N MET A 217 -6.53 -14.97 -41.11
CA MET A 217 -6.76 -16.20 -41.84
C MET A 217 -8.21 -16.31 -42.26
N MET A 218 -9.17 -15.98 -41.39
CA MET A 218 -10.60 -16.00 -41.72
C MET A 218 -10.99 -14.95 -42.77
N MET A 219 -10.24 -13.86 -42.89
CA MET A 219 -10.51 -12.79 -43.85
C MET A 219 -9.79 -12.97 -45.19
N ASP A 220 -8.86 -13.94 -45.29
CA ASP A 220 -8.13 -14.23 -46.50
C ASP A 220 -8.97 -15.22 -47.35
N PRO A 221 -9.45 -14.81 -48.53
CA PRO A 221 -10.29 -15.69 -49.38
C PRO A 221 -9.52 -16.88 -49.98
N ASP A 222 -8.18 -16.80 -49.98
CA ASP A 222 -7.31 -17.84 -50.51
C ASP A 222 -6.78 -18.80 -49.43
N ALA A 223 -7.04 -18.51 -48.15
CA ALA A 223 -6.65 -19.33 -47.02
C ALA A 223 -7.61 -20.53 -46.86
N ASP A 224 -7.05 -21.73 -46.82
CA ASP A 224 -7.81 -22.91 -46.41
C ASP A 224 -7.83 -23.01 -44.87
N PRO A 225 -8.99 -22.81 -44.23
CA PRO A 225 -9.10 -22.91 -42.77
C PRO A 225 -8.84 -24.30 -42.20
N PHE A 226 -8.82 -25.32 -43.08
CA PHE A 226 -8.59 -26.72 -42.75
C PHE A 226 -7.22 -27.23 -43.23
N ALA A 227 -6.39 -26.34 -43.78
CA ALA A 227 -5.02 -26.70 -44.13
C ALA A 227 -4.28 -27.23 -42.92
N ALA A 228 -3.69 -28.39 -43.01
CA ALA A 228 -2.86 -28.91 -41.93
C ALA A 228 -1.73 -27.95 -41.61
N PRO A 229 -1.36 -27.75 -40.32
CA PRO A 229 -0.23 -26.94 -39.94
C PRO A 229 1.01 -27.32 -40.73
N ALA A 230 1.79 -26.35 -41.19
CA ALA A 230 3.03 -26.61 -41.91
C ALA A 230 3.95 -27.51 -41.05
N GLU A 231 4.51 -28.59 -41.64
CA GLU A 231 5.47 -29.45 -40.94
C GLU A 231 6.59 -28.61 -40.34
N GLY A 232 6.63 -28.48 -39.00
CA GLY A 232 7.62 -27.72 -38.28
C GLY A 232 7.06 -26.73 -37.22
N ASP A 233 5.75 -26.48 -37.16
CA ASP A 233 5.13 -25.82 -36.03
C ASP A 233 4.88 -26.87 -34.93
N ASP A 234 5.82 -27.01 -34.01
CA ASP A 234 5.76 -27.95 -32.86
C ASP A 234 4.64 -27.64 -31.85
N ASP A 235 3.71 -26.74 -32.13
CA ASP A 235 2.58 -26.37 -31.29
C ASP A 235 1.27 -26.98 -31.80
N ASP A 236 1.14 -28.31 -31.67
CA ASP A 236 -0.11 -29.07 -31.95
C ASP A 236 -1.29 -28.71 -31.03
N ALA A 237 -1.08 -27.83 -30.06
CA ALA A 237 -2.16 -27.34 -29.19
C ALA A 237 -2.83 -26.10 -29.79
N PRO A 238 -4.18 -26.07 -29.87
CA PRO A 238 -4.88 -24.89 -30.35
C PRO A 238 -4.48 -23.65 -29.53
N ALA A 239 -4.08 -22.60 -30.26
CA ALA A 239 -3.62 -21.35 -29.63
C ALA A 239 -4.65 -20.85 -28.61
N LYS A 240 -4.21 -20.62 -27.38
CA LYS A 240 -5.06 -20.13 -26.29
C LYS A 240 -5.51 -18.70 -26.60
N PHE A 241 -6.81 -18.46 -26.66
CA PHE A 241 -7.38 -17.15 -26.84
C PHE A 241 -7.69 -16.49 -25.50
N GLY A 242 -6.95 -15.44 -25.17
CA GLY A 242 -7.16 -14.66 -23.93
C GLY A 242 -6.43 -15.24 -22.73
N ALA A 243 -6.78 -14.71 -21.54
CA ALA A 243 -6.21 -15.08 -20.27
C ALA A 243 -7.24 -15.82 -19.42
N SER A 244 -6.94 -17.02 -18.97
CA SER A 244 -7.76 -17.78 -18.03
C SER A 244 -7.15 -17.86 -16.63
N ASP A 245 -5.84 -17.74 -16.52
CA ASP A 245 -5.14 -17.74 -15.25
C ASP A 245 -4.05 -16.67 -15.18
N VAL A 246 -3.46 -16.47 -14.02
CA VAL A 246 -2.42 -15.45 -13.77
C VAL A 246 -1.15 -15.65 -14.59
N GLN A 247 -0.87 -16.89 -15.01
CA GLN A 247 0.26 -17.23 -15.88
C GLN A 247 0.10 -16.67 -17.31
N ASP A 248 -1.11 -16.37 -17.73
CA ASP A 248 -1.40 -15.76 -19.03
C ASP A 248 -1.23 -14.23 -19.00
N LEU A 249 -1.04 -13.65 -17.82
CA LEU A 249 -0.89 -12.21 -17.62
C LEU A 249 0.58 -11.80 -17.68
N ASN A 250 0.84 -10.64 -18.25
CA ASN A 250 2.19 -10.10 -18.18
C ASN A 250 2.53 -9.54 -16.78
N TRP A 251 3.81 -9.42 -16.48
CA TRP A 251 4.29 -8.98 -15.16
C TRP A 251 3.78 -7.58 -14.75
N VAL A 252 3.50 -6.66 -15.70
CA VAL A 252 2.94 -5.34 -15.39
C VAL A 252 1.49 -5.46 -14.93
N GLN A 253 0.72 -6.36 -15.53
CA GLN A 253 -0.65 -6.65 -15.10
C GLN A 253 -0.67 -7.27 -13.70
N LEU A 254 0.25 -8.20 -13.43
CA LEU A 254 0.43 -8.78 -12.09
C LEU A 254 0.88 -7.75 -11.06
N LEU A 255 1.82 -6.86 -11.42
CA LEU A 255 2.23 -5.74 -10.57
C LEU A 255 1.07 -4.79 -10.25
N ASN A 256 0.20 -4.51 -11.21
CA ASN A 256 -1.01 -3.71 -10.99
C ASN A 256 -1.94 -4.35 -9.95
N ALA A 257 -2.14 -5.66 -10.03
CA ALA A 257 -2.96 -6.41 -9.07
C ALA A 257 -2.33 -6.38 -7.66
N TYR A 258 -1.03 -6.60 -7.58
CA TYR A 258 -0.29 -6.63 -6.31
C TYR A 258 -0.19 -5.26 -5.63
N THR A 259 -0.15 -4.19 -6.40
CA THR A 259 -0.13 -2.80 -5.88
C THR A 259 -1.52 -2.32 -5.44
N CYS A 260 -2.57 -3.09 -5.66
CA CYS A 260 -3.93 -2.69 -5.38
C CYS A 260 -4.16 -2.46 -3.87
N THR A 261 -4.54 -1.24 -3.50
CA THR A 261 -4.87 -0.86 -2.11
C THR A 261 -6.33 -1.14 -1.71
N GLU A 262 -7.10 -1.82 -2.55
CA GLU A 262 -8.50 -2.16 -2.32
C GLU A 262 -9.42 -0.96 -2.02
N CYS A 263 -9.02 0.22 -2.44
CA CYS A 263 -9.73 1.46 -2.12
C CYS A 263 -11.11 1.61 -2.81
N GLY A 264 -11.42 0.79 -3.80
CA GLY A 264 -12.69 0.75 -4.51
C GLY A 264 -13.01 1.96 -5.39
N ARG A 265 -12.00 2.78 -5.74
CA ARG A 265 -12.21 3.91 -6.66
C ARG A 265 -12.62 3.46 -8.06
N CYS A 266 -12.00 2.38 -8.56
CA CYS A 266 -12.30 1.80 -9.86
C CYS A 266 -13.75 1.28 -9.93
N THR A 267 -14.20 0.54 -8.92
CA THR A 267 -15.58 0.04 -8.82
C THR A 267 -16.60 1.19 -8.75
N SER A 268 -16.30 2.24 -7.97
CA SER A 268 -17.23 3.38 -7.78
C SER A 268 -17.41 4.28 -9.00
N VAL A 269 -16.63 4.09 -10.06
CA VAL A 269 -16.76 4.83 -11.34
C VAL A 269 -16.95 3.89 -12.53
N CYS A 270 -17.07 2.59 -12.27
CA CYS A 270 -17.29 1.59 -13.33
C CYS A 270 -18.71 1.71 -13.88
N PRO A 271 -18.90 1.97 -15.19
CA PRO A 271 -20.22 2.09 -15.79
C PRO A 271 -21.09 0.84 -15.57
N ALA A 272 -20.50 -0.35 -15.68
CA ALA A 272 -21.23 -1.59 -15.47
C ALA A 272 -21.71 -1.73 -14.00
N ASN A 273 -20.87 -1.40 -13.03
CA ASN A 273 -21.26 -1.42 -11.62
C ASN A 273 -22.34 -0.38 -11.31
N LEU A 274 -22.22 0.83 -11.87
CA LEU A 274 -23.17 1.92 -11.67
C LEU A 274 -24.56 1.59 -12.27
N THR A 275 -24.63 0.76 -13.31
CA THR A 275 -25.88 0.30 -13.91
C THR A 275 -26.46 -0.96 -13.24
N GLY A 276 -25.92 -1.37 -12.10
CA GLY A 276 -26.43 -2.48 -11.29
C GLY A 276 -25.89 -3.86 -11.66
N LYS A 277 -24.92 -3.94 -12.58
CA LYS A 277 -24.24 -5.22 -12.89
C LYS A 277 -23.29 -5.60 -11.75
N LYS A 278 -23.13 -6.89 -11.52
CA LYS A 278 -22.28 -7.43 -10.43
C LYS A 278 -20.77 -7.27 -10.65
N LEU A 279 -20.33 -6.61 -11.72
CA LEU A 279 -18.92 -6.38 -12.00
C LEU A 279 -18.29 -5.43 -10.97
N SER A 280 -17.28 -5.91 -10.28
CA SER A 280 -16.43 -5.12 -9.39
C SER A 280 -14.97 -5.16 -9.88
N PRO A 281 -14.47 -4.12 -10.56
CA PRO A 281 -13.07 -4.07 -10.98
C PRO A 281 -12.09 -4.22 -9.82
N ARG A 282 -12.44 -3.77 -8.61
CA ARG A 282 -11.64 -4.00 -7.41
C ARG A 282 -11.54 -5.49 -7.10
N LYS A 283 -12.66 -6.23 -7.12
CA LYS A 283 -12.68 -7.67 -6.87
C LYS A 283 -11.79 -8.40 -7.87
N VAL A 284 -11.88 -8.07 -9.16
CA VAL A 284 -11.01 -8.65 -10.20
C VAL A 284 -9.54 -8.48 -9.84
N MET A 285 -9.10 -7.28 -9.42
CA MET A 285 -7.71 -7.04 -9.02
C MET A 285 -7.33 -7.82 -7.75
N MET A 286 -8.23 -7.95 -6.78
CA MET A 286 -7.99 -8.71 -5.55
C MET A 286 -7.88 -10.21 -5.85
N ASP A 287 -8.80 -10.74 -6.63
CA ASP A 287 -8.81 -12.16 -7.04
C ASP A 287 -7.55 -12.52 -7.84
N THR A 288 -7.10 -11.63 -8.73
CA THR A 288 -5.85 -11.84 -9.47
C THR A 288 -4.64 -11.89 -8.52
N ARG A 289 -4.58 -11.04 -7.51
CA ARG A 289 -3.52 -11.07 -6.48
C ARG A 289 -3.59 -12.38 -5.68
N ASP A 290 -4.78 -12.73 -5.21
CA ASP A 290 -4.97 -13.90 -4.35
C ASP A 290 -4.59 -15.19 -5.12
N ARG A 291 -4.96 -15.30 -6.40
CA ARG A 291 -4.54 -16.40 -7.27
C ARG A 291 -3.03 -16.40 -7.52
N LEU A 292 -2.44 -15.23 -7.75
CA LEU A 292 -0.99 -15.10 -7.95
C LEU A 292 -0.21 -15.60 -6.72
N GLU A 293 -0.67 -15.28 -5.50
CA GLU A 293 -0.05 -15.77 -4.26
C GLU A 293 -0.19 -17.29 -4.11
N GLU A 294 -1.32 -17.86 -4.52
CA GLU A 294 -1.53 -19.32 -4.49
C GLU A 294 -0.62 -20.04 -5.48
N VAL A 295 -0.51 -19.52 -6.69
CA VAL A 295 0.43 -20.04 -7.70
C VAL A 295 1.87 -19.90 -7.24
N GLY A 296 2.26 -18.77 -6.65
CA GLY A 296 3.59 -18.57 -6.06
C GLY A 296 3.92 -19.62 -5.00
N LYS A 297 3.00 -19.86 -4.05
CA LYS A 297 3.17 -20.90 -3.01
C LYS A 297 3.27 -22.31 -3.63
N ASN A 298 2.52 -22.58 -4.70
CA ASN A 298 2.62 -23.86 -5.41
C ASN A 298 3.99 -24.03 -6.05
N ILE A 299 4.51 -23.01 -6.72
CA ILE A 299 5.86 -23.03 -7.31
C ILE A 299 6.94 -23.25 -6.26
N ASP A 300 6.87 -22.52 -5.12
CA ASP A 300 7.82 -22.65 -4.02
C ASP A 300 7.81 -24.07 -3.41
N ALA A 301 6.62 -24.63 -3.19
CA ALA A 301 6.45 -25.98 -2.67
C ALA A 301 6.98 -27.08 -3.64
N ASN A 302 6.99 -26.79 -4.94
CA ASN A 302 7.40 -27.73 -5.99
C ASN A 302 8.78 -27.38 -6.60
N LYS A 303 9.67 -26.74 -5.82
CA LYS A 303 11.07 -26.48 -6.20
C LYS A 303 11.22 -25.63 -7.48
N GLY A 304 10.35 -24.65 -7.67
CA GLY A 304 10.43 -23.70 -8.79
C GLY A 304 9.58 -24.07 -10.01
N THR A 305 8.79 -25.14 -9.95
CA THR A 305 7.89 -25.56 -11.05
C THR A 305 6.44 -25.49 -10.61
N PHE A 306 5.58 -24.90 -11.42
CA PHE A 306 4.15 -24.95 -11.19
C PHE A 306 3.62 -26.37 -11.43
N LYS A 307 2.85 -26.90 -10.51
CA LYS A 307 2.04 -28.11 -10.72
C LYS A 307 0.58 -27.72 -10.80
N ASP A 308 -0.10 -28.24 -11.82
CA ASP A 308 -1.53 -28.01 -11.96
C ASP A 308 -2.28 -28.35 -10.67
N ASP A 309 -3.00 -27.37 -10.15
CA ASP A 309 -3.80 -27.46 -8.93
C ASP A 309 -5.31 -27.56 -9.23
N GLY A 310 -5.67 -27.69 -10.52
CA GLY A 310 -7.05 -27.80 -10.99
C GLY A 310 -7.86 -26.52 -10.83
N LYS A 311 -7.21 -25.37 -10.60
CA LYS A 311 -7.86 -24.08 -10.43
C LYS A 311 -7.38 -23.07 -11.47
N GLN A 312 -8.26 -22.13 -11.80
CA GLN A 312 -7.97 -21.00 -12.69
C GLN A 312 -8.49 -19.69 -12.08
N LEU A 313 -7.92 -18.57 -12.51
CA LEU A 313 -8.42 -17.26 -12.11
C LEU A 313 -9.86 -17.04 -12.59
N LEU A 314 -10.14 -17.41 -13.84
CA LEU A 314 -11.49 -17.34 -14.39
C LEU A 314 -12.31 -18.55 -13.91
N ASP A 315 -13.54 -18.30 -13.51
CA ASP A 315 -14.53 -19.22 -12.97
C ASP A 315 -14.32 -19.63 -11.49
N ASP A 316 -13.08 -19.84 -10.99
CA ASP A 316 -12.85 -20.21 -9.59
C ASP A 316 -12.78 -18.97 -8.66
N TYR A 317 -12.18 -17.88 -9.11
CA TYR A 317 -12.03 -16.62 -8.37
C TYR A 317 -12.94 -15.52 -8.94
N ILE A 318 -12.86 -15.32 -10.26
CA ILE A 318 -13.70 -14.36 -10.97
C ILE A 318 -14.86 -15.15 -11.58
N THR A 319 -15.97 -15.23 -10.88
CA THR A 319 -17.19 -15.91 -11.35
C THR A 319 -17.91 -15.06 -12.39
N ARG A 320 -18.51 -15.72 -13.37
CA ARG A 320 -19.33 -15.09 -14.44
C ARG A 320 -20.65 -14.53 -13.93
#